data_273ca19163c559612f5ebf1d58d5cabf
#
_entry.id   273ca19163c559612f5ebf1d58d5cabf
#
_cell.length_a   1.000
_cell.length_b   1.000
_cell.length_c   1.000
_cell.angle_alpha   90.00
_cell.angle_beta   90.00
_cell.angle_gamma   90.00
#
_symmetry.space_group_name_H-M   'P 1'
#
loop_
_entity.id
_entity.type
_entity.pdbx_description
1 polymer ?
#
loop_
_entity_poly.entity_id
_entity_poly.type
_entity_poly.pdbx_seq_one_letter_code
_entity_poly.pdbx_strand_id
1 'polypeptide(L)'
;EIRSHLMKAGKICFVPETFVNLAQAKELIVELGGIPCYPVLADGSKKRCEYETPLEGLIETLKANNYTMVELITIRNSAEVLAEYVSAIRKAGIAVVAGTEHNTLDLLPMKPACVGGEAVPPEIDAIFREGICVLVAHAFLKAHGEDGFVDGEEDDANERIERFSRIGAVVLKKYFDKQ
;
A
#
# COMPACT_ATOMS: atom_id res chain seq x y z
N GLU A 1 -18.62 12.53 10.41
CA GLU A 1 -18.92 13.72 11.24
C GLU A 1 -18.69 13.49 12.74
N ILE A 2 -19.17 12.39 13.34
CA ILE A 2 -18.96 12.06 14.78
C ILE A 2 -17.47 12.13 15.14
N ARG A 3 -16.60 11.44 14.36
CA ARG A 3 -15.17 11.47 14.59
C ARG A 3 -14.60 12.89 14.60
N SER A 4 -14.94 13.68 13.61
CA SER A 4 -14.38 15.03 13.45
C SER A 4 -14.88 16.04 14.48
N HIS A 5 -16.13 15.90 14.92
CA HIS A 5 -16.76 16.86 15.85
C HIS A 5 -16.63 16.46 17.32
N LEU A 6 -16.54 15.17 17.61
CA LEU A 6 -16.58 14.67 19.00
C LEU A 6 -15.31 13.93 19.45
N MET A 7 -14.62 13.18 18.58
CA MET A 7 -13.62 12.20 19.01
C MET A 7 -12.17 12.60 18.74
N LYS A 8 -11.89 13.57 17.86
CA LYS A 8 -10.51 14.03 17.63
C LYS A 8 -9.91 14.69 18.86
N ALA A 9 -8.57 14.76 18.94
CA ALA A 9 -7.85 15.44 19.99
C ALA A 9 -8.40 16.86 20.24
N GLY A 10 -8.63 17.19 21.52
CA GLY A 10 -9.25 18.46 21.95
C GLY A 10 -10.78 18.51 21.85
N LYS A 11 -11.45 17.39 21.53
CA LYS A 11 -12.92 17.27 21.54
C LYS A 11 -13.43 16.58 22.79
N ILE A 12 -14.74 16.79 23.08
CA ILE A 12 -15.36 16.37 24.34
C ILE A 12 -15.32 14.85 24.60
N CYS A 13 -15.36 14.05 23.52
CA CYS A 13 -15.31 12.59 23.59
C CYS A 13 -13.93 12.04 23.23
N PHE A 14 -12.88 12.86 23.27
CA PHE A 14 -11.53 12.37 23.02
C PHE A 14 -11.08 11.45 24.16
N VAL A 15 -10.65 10.27 23.78
CA VAL A 15 -9.99 9.31 24.69
C VAL A 15 -8.56 9.14 24.21
N PRO A 16 -7.55 9.26 25.07
CA PRO A 16 -6.17 8.98 24.72
C PRO A 16 -6.05 7.56 24.15
N GLU A 17 -5.40 7.45 23.01
CA GLU A 17 -5.17 6.15 22.36
C GLU A 17 -4.11 5.37 23.13
N THR A 18 -4.26 4.05 23.16
CA THR A 18 -3.21 3.14 23.61
C THR A 18 -2.36 2.78 22.40
N PHE A 19 -1.06 3.04 22.49
CA PHE A 19 -0.15 2.79 21.38
C PHE A 19 0.67 1.53 21.63
N VAL A 20 0.81 0.72 20.61
CA VAL A 20 1.91 -0.25 20.49
C VAL A 20 3.05 0.44 19.72
N ASN A 21 4.29 0.05 19.95
CA ASN A 21 5.39 0.57 19.13
C ASN A 21 5.35 -0.01 17.71
N LEU A 22 6.07 0.62 16.79
CA LEU A 22 6.03 0.24 15.36
C LEU A 22 6.45 -1.22 15.12
N ALA A 23 7.47 -1.71 15.86
CA ALA A 23 7.93 -3.10 15.72
C ALA A 23 6.83 -4.09 16.14
N GLN A 24 6.21 -3.86 17.30
CA GLN A 24 5.09 -4.67 17.78
C GLN A 24 3.89 -4.64 16.82
N ALA A 25 3.58 -3.46 16.25
CA ALA A 25 2.49 -3.35 15.29
C ALA A 25 2.76 -4.18 14.01
N LYS A 26 3.98 -4.14 13.50
CA LYS A 26 4.40 -4.93 12.33
C LYS A 26 4.36 -6.43 12.63
N GLU A 27 4.90 -6.86 13.76
CA GLU A 27 4.87 -8.24 14.21
C GLU A 27 3.43 -8.76 14.29
N LEU A 28 2.53 -8.01 14.94
CA LEU A 28 1.12 -8.36 15.03
C LEU A 28 0.45 -8.49 13.66
N ILE A 29 0.76 -7.58 12.70
CA ILE A 29 0.21 -7.67 11.35
C ILE A 29 0.65 -8.99 10.68
N VAL A 30 1.92 -9.36 10.79
CA VAL A 30 2.45 -10.59 10.21
C VAL A 30 1.86 -11.84 10.89
N GLU A 31 1.76 -11.86 12.23
CA GLU A 31 1.13 -12.94 12.98
C GLU A 31 -0.34 -13.15 12.60
N LEU A 32 -1.05 -12.06 12.27
CA LEU A 32 -2.43 -12.12 11.77
C LEU A 32 -2.53 -12.49 10.28
N GLY A 33 -1.41 -12.79 9.63
CA GLY A 33 -1.36 -13.18 8.22
C GLY A 33 -1.44 -12.02 7.23
N GLY A 34 -1.09 -10.81 7.67
CA GLY A 34 -1.06 -9.60 6.83
C GLY A 34 0.33 -9.23 6.34
N ILE A 35 0.39 -8.25 5.44
CA ILE A 35 1.62 -7.60 4.98
C ILE A 35 1.69 -6.20 5.60
N PRO A 36 2.72 -5.84 6.39
CA PRO A 36 2.91 -4.47 6.85
C PRO A 36 3.07 -3.52 5.66
N CYS A 37 2.12 -2.61 5.49
CA CYS A 37 2.07 -1.66 4.40
C CYS A 37 2.25 -0.24 4.91
N TYR A 38 3.18 0.53 4.34
CA TYR A 38 3.41 1.92 4.70
C TYR A 38 2.57 2.85 3.81
N PRO A 39 1.72 3.72 4.38
CA PRO A 39 0.93 4.67 3.62
C PRO A 39 1.78 5.88 3.24
N VAL A 40 2.01 6.11 1.95
CA VAL A 40 2.75 7.26 1.41
C VAL A 40 1.76 8.33 0.97
N LEU A 41 1.93 9.55 1.47
CA LEU A 41 1.07 10.69 1.13
C LEU A 41 1.57 11.47 -0.09
N ALA A 42 2.88 11.54 -0.29
CA ALA A 42 3.56 12.32 -1.33
C ALA A 42 3.00 13.76 -1.41
N ASP A 43 2.40 14.20 -2.52
CA ASP A 43 1.76 15.51 -2.64
C ASP A 43 0.27 15.52 -2.22
N GLY A 44 -0.22 14.41 -1.71
CA GLY A 44 -1.59 14.28 -1.18
C GLY A 44 -1.87 15.06 0.10
N SER A 45 -0.89 15.74 0.67
CA SER A 45 -1.03 16.66 1.79
C SER A 45 -0.62 18.09 1.42
N LYS A 46 -1.17 19.08 2.12
CA LYS A 46 -0.86 20.52 1.88
C LYS A 46 0.63 20.85 2.04
N LYS A 47 1.33 20.13 2.91
CA LYS A 47 2.78 20.18 3.11
C LYS A 47 3.29 18.76 3.00
N ARG A 48 4.26 18.52 2.10
CA ARG A 48 4.91 17.20 2.00
C ARG A 48 5.49 16.81 3.37
N CYS A 49 5.31 15.56 3.71
CA CYS A 49 5.87 15.01 4.95
C CYS A 49 7.40 15.02 4.90
N GLU A 50 8.02 15.46 5.98
CA GLU A 50 9.50 15.50 6.06
C GLU A 50 10.13 14.11 5.95
N TYR A 51 9.42 13.07 6.38
CA TYR A 51 9.85 11.67 6.25
C TYR A 51 9.73 11.10 4.83
N GLU A 52 9.03 11.80 3.93
CA GLU A 52 8.80 11.39 2.55
C GLU A 52 9.59 12.24 1.54
N THR A 53 10.42 13.16 2.05
CA THR A 53 11.21 14.09 1.22
C THR A 53 12.62 14.22 1.79
N PRO A 54 13.69 13.98 1.00
CA PRO A 54 13.65 13.54 -0.39
C PRO A 54 13.19 12.07 -0.56
N LEU A 55 12.77 11.69 -1.78
CA LEU A 55 12.27 10.36 -2.09
C LEU A 55 13.30 9.24 -1.82
N GLU A 56 14.58 9.52 -2.07
CA GLU A 56 15.68 8.59 -1.75
C GLU A 56 15.73 8.28 -0.25
N GLY A 57 15.56 9.29 0.60
CA GLY A 57 15.52 9.13 2.06
C GLY A 57 14.31 8.32 2.53
N LEU A 58 13.15 8.49 1.87
CA LEU A 58 11.99 7.63 2.11
C LEU A 58 12.32 6.18 1.80
N ILE A 59 12.90 5.89 0.61
CA ILE A 59 13.25 4.53 0.19
C ILE A 59 14.25 3.89 1.15
N GLU A 60 15.27 4.62 1.59
CA GLU A 60 16.23 4.17 2.60
C GLU A 60 15.53 3.82 3.92
N THR A 61 14.61 4.68 4.37
CA THR A 61 13.84 4.46 5.60
C THR A 61 12.92 3.23 5.49
N LEU A 62 12.26 3.06 4.36
CA LEU A 62 11.41 1.89 4.11
C LEU A 62 12.23 0.60 4.17
N LYS A 63 13.39 0.56 3.51
CA LYS A 63 14.31 -0.59 3.53
C LYS A 63 14.87 -0.85 4.92
N ALA A 64 15.34 0.17 5.62
CA ALA A 64 15.90 0.06 6.97
C ALA A 64 14.87 -0.48 7.98
N ASN A 65 13.60 -0.24 7.73
CA ASN A 65 12.49 -0.78 8.54
C ASN A 65 11.84 -2.03 7.95
N ASN A 66 12.44 -2.67 6.94
CA ASN A 66 11.92 -3.89 6.30
C ASN A 66 10.47 -3.76 5.82
N TYR A 67 10.10 -2.61 5.23
CA TYR A 67 8.84 -2.49 4.52
C TYR A 67 8.99 -3.08 3.11
N THR A 68 8.14 -4.04 2.80
CA THR A 68 8.11 -4.72 1.49
C THR A 68 6.93 -4.24 0.63
N MET A 69 6.06 -3.43 1.20
CA MET A 69 4.88 -2.90 0.52
C MET A 69 4.56 -1.48 0.97
N VAL A 70 4.08 -0.66 0.03
CA VAL A 70 3.54 0.68 0.30
C VAL A 70 2.21 0.88 -0.42
N GLU A 71 1.39 1.80 0.11
CA GLU A 71 0.16 2.26 -0.49
C GLU A 71 0.28 3.74 -0.84
N LEU A 72 -0.16 4.12 -2.05
CA LEU A 72 -0.39 5.53 -2.40
C LEU A 72 -1.88 5.77 -2.70
N ILE A 73 -2.39 6.90 -2.22
CA ILE A 73 -3.79 7.29 -2.42
C ILE A 73 -3.87 8.13 -3.69
N THR A 74 -4.18 7.49 -4.80
CA THR A 74 -4.06 8.08 -6.14
C THR A 74 -4.87 9.36 -6.30
N ILE A 75 -6.11 9.41 -5.80
CA ILE A 75 -7.01 10.57 -5.94
C ILE A 75 -6.51 11.82 -5.20
N ARG A 76 -5.53 11.68 -4.33
CA ARG A 76 -4.90 12.79 -3.61
C ARG A 76 -3.62 13.28 -4.26
N ASN A 77 -3.06 12.52 -5.19
CA ASN A 77 -1.76 12.79 -5.81
C ASN A 77 -1.92 13.24 -7.26
N SER A 78 -1.04 14.14 -7.70
CA SER A 78 -0.90 14.47 -9.12
C SER A 78 -0.33 13.27 -9.89
N ALA A 79 -0.65 13.16 -11.18
CA ALA A 79 -0.17 12.06 -12.02
C ALA A 79 1.37 12.03 -12.09
N GLU A 80 2.00 13.22 -12.15
CA GLU A 80 3.46 13.37 -12.22
C GLU A 80 4.15 12.85 -10.95
N VAL A 81 3.73 13.34 -9.78
CA VAL A 81 4.33 12.92 -8.49
C VAL A 81 4.02 11.46 -8.19
N LEU A 82 2.81 11.00 -8.53
CA LEU A 82 2.45 9.59 -8.41
C LEU A 82 3.39 8.72 -9.24
N ALA A 83 3.66 9.09 -10.49
CA ALA A 83 4.57 8.35 -11.37
C ALA A 83 6.00 8.32 -10.85
N GLU A 84 6.51 9.45 -10.36
CA GLU A 84 7.84 9.55 -9.75
C GLU A 84 7.99 8.59 -8.56
N TYR A 85 7.09 8.69 -7.58
CA TYR A 85 7.16 7.90 -6.34
C TYR A 85 6.96 6.41 -6.59
N VAL A 86 5.91 6.04 -7.32
CA VAL A 86 5.59 4.63 -7.60
C VAL A 86 6.71 3.94 -8.36
N SER A 87 7.26 4.59 -9.40
CA SER A 87 8.35 4.01 -10.20
C SER A 87 9.63 3.83 -9.39
N ALA A 88 10.01 4.82 -8.59
CA ALA A 88 11.23 4.76 -7.78
C ALA A 88 11.11 3.71 -6.67
N ILE A 89 9.98 3.66 -5.96
CA ILE A 89 9.74 2.71 -4.89
C ILE A 89 9.70 1.27 -5.45
N ARG A 90 8.99 1.05 -6.57
CA ARG A 90 8.96 -0.28 -7.22
C ARG A 90 10.34 -0.72 -7.69
N LYS A 91 11.11 0.18 -8.31
CA LYS A 91 12.50 -0.08 -8.73
C LYS A 91 13.40 -0.45 -7.54
N ALA A 92 13.12 0.07 -6.37
CA ALA A 92 13.83 -0.24 -5.14
C ALA A 92 13.49 -1.62 -4.53
N GLY A 93 12.61 -2.41 -5.17
CA GLY A 93 12.21 -3.74 -4.70
C GLY A 93 11.10 -3.73 -3.65
N ILE A 94 10.24 -2.70 -3.65
CA ILE A 94 9.10 -2.58 -2.76
C ILE A 94 7.83 -2.65 -3.60
N ALA A 95 6.89 -3.53 -3.24
CA ALA A 95 5.60 -3.63 -3.92
C ALA A 95 4.74 -2.39 -3.65
N VAL A 96 3.96 -1.96 -4.64
CA VAL A 96 3.16 -0.73 -4.52
C VAL A 96 1.70 -1.03 -4.85
N VAL A 97 0.79 -0.57 -3.99
CA VAL A 97 -0.65 -0.69 -4.19
C VAL A 97 -1.33 0.68 -4.20
N ALA A 98 -2.48 0.77 -4.86
CA ALA A 98 -3.30 1.97 -4.89
C ALA A 98 -4.37 1.94 -3.79
N GLY A 99 -4.46 3.01 -3.01
CA GLY A 99 -5.58 3.28 -2.10
C GLY A 99 -6.65 4.15 -2.77
N THR A 100 -7.92 3.92 -2.45
CA THR A 100 -9.07 4.58 -3.07
C THR A 100 -9.86 5.50 -2.13
N GLU A 101 -9.51 5.59 -0.85
CA GLU A 101 -10.12 6.51 0.14
C GLU A 101 -11.67 6.46 0.26
N HIS A 102 -12.26 5.28 0.17
CA HIS A 102 -13.71 5.09 0.34
C HIS A 102 -14.14 5.19 1.81
N ASN A 103 -13.84 6.29 2.46
CA ASN A 103 -14.12 6.53 3.88
C ASN A 103 -15.16 7.63 4.13
N THR A 104 -15.80 8.16 3.08
CA THR A 104 -16.85 9.18 3.14
C THR A 104 -18.11 8.70 2.41
N LEU A 105 -19.17 9.53 2.44
CA LEU A 105 -20.40 9.27 1.68
C LEU A 105 -20.28 9.63 0.18
N ASP A 106 -19.13 10.15 -0.23
CA ASP A 106 -18.86 10.43 -1.64
C ASP A 106 -18.71 9.09 -2.38
N LEU A 107 -19.48 8.92 -3.43
CA LEU A 107 -19.45 7.70 -4.25
C LEU A 107 -18.28 7.77 -5.23
N LEU A 108 -17.06 7.67 -4.70
CA LEU A 108 -15.85 7.67 -5.52
C LEU A 108 -15.82 6.43 -6.43
N PRO A 109 -15.36 6.57 -7.69
CA PRO A 109 -15.18 5.42 -8.57
C PRO A 109 -14.19 4.40 -7.97
N MET A 110 -14.48 3.12 -8.13
CA MET A 110 -13.54 2.04 -7.74
C MET A 110 -12.27 2.03 -8.61
N LYS A 111 -12.35 2.56 -9.82
CA LYS A 111 -11.18 2.71 -10.68
C LYS A 111 -10.32 3.87 -10.16
N PRO A 112 -9.03 3.63 -9.84
CA PRO A 112 -8.14 4.68 -9.41
C PRO A 112 -8.02 5.81 -10.43
N ALA A 113 -7.99 7.05 -9.94
CA ALA A 113 -7.71 8.24 -10.72
C ALA A 113 -6.81 9.17 -9.90
N CYS A 114 -6.06 10.03 -10.54
CA CYS A 114 -5.27 11.07 -9.89
C CYS A 114 -6.13 12.28 -9.51
N VAL A 115 -5.52 13.26 -8.84
CA VAL A 115 -6.19 14.51 -8.46
C VAL A 115 -6.87 15.16 -9.68
N GLY A 116 -8.05 15.72 -9.47
CA GLY A 116 -8.82 16.30 -10.58
C GLY A 116 -9.49 15.30 -11.52
N GLY A 117 -9.43 13.99 -11.24
CA GLY A 117 -10.00 12.94 -12.09
C GLY A 117 -9.11 12.56 -13.28
N GLU A 118 -7.86 12.98 -13.30
CA GLU A 118 -6.88 12.58 -14.30
C GLU A 118 -6.63 11.06 -14.23
N ALA A 119 -6.46 10.43 -15.37
CA ALA A 119 -6.18 9.00 -15.42
C ALA A 119 -4.80 8.68 -14.84
N VAL A 120 -4.72 7.59 -14.09
CA VAL A 120 -3.42 7.03 -13.67
C VAL A 120 -2.64 6.63 -14.93
N PRO A 121 -1.35 7.03 -15.05
CA PRO A 121 -0.53 6.63 -16.19
C PRO A 121 -0.50 5.10 -16.37
N PRO A 122 -0.58 4.56 -17.59
CA PRO A 122 -0.69 3.12 -17.83
C PRO A 122 0.42 2.27 -17.20
N GLU A 123 1.66 2.78 -17.22
CA GLU A 123 2.81 2.13 -16.59
C GLU A 123 2.67 2.06 -15.05
N ILE A 124 2.04 3.05 -14.45
CA ILE A 124 1.79 3.11 -13.01
C ILE A 124 0.63 2.18 -12.64
N ASP A 125 -0.43 2.15 -13.47
CA ASP A 125 -1.54 1.19 -13.31
C ASP A 125 -1.03 -0.26 -13.39
N ALA A 126 -0.05 -0.53 -14.26
CA ALA A 126 0.58 -1.85 -14.35
C ALA A 126 1.33 -2.24 -13.05
N ILE A 127 2.06 -1.29 -12.42
CA ILE A 127 2.72 -1.51 -11.13
C ILE A 127 1.68 -1.76 -10.01
N PHE A 128 0.60 -1.01 -9.97
CA PHE A 128 -0.47 -1.24 -9.00
C PHE A 128 -1.14 -2.61 -9.18
N ARG A 129 -1.35 -3.05 -10.43
CA ARG A 129 -1.86 -4.40 -10.72
C ARG A 129 -0.91 -5.49 -10.25
N GLU A 130 0.40 -5.28 -10.44
CA GLU A 130 1.44 -6.16 -9.91
C GLU A 130 1.33 -6.27 -8.38
N GLY A 131 1.23 -5.14 -7.67
CA GLY A 131 1.05 -5.11 -6.21
C GLY A 131 -0.22 -5.82 -5.73
N ILE A 132 -1.35 -5.65 -6.43
CA ILE A 132 -2.59 -6.39 -6.14
C ILE A 132 -2.38 -7.89 -6.32
N CYS A 133 -1.69 -8.31 -7.37
CA CYS A 133 -1.36 -9.73 -7.58
C CYS A 133 -0.50 -10.28 -6.44
N VAL A 134 0.48 -9.49 -5.92
CA VAL A 134 1.27 -9.87 -4.75
C VAL A 134 0.38 -10.12 -3.53
N LEU A 135 -0.56 -9.21 -3.24
CA LEU A 135 -1.53 -9.38 -2.14
C LEU A 135 -2.38 -10.64 -2.31
N VAL A 136 -2.89 -10.88 -3.51
CA VAL A 136 -3.72 -12.06 -3.81
C VAL A 136 -2.92 -13.35 -3.64
N ALA A 137 -1.67 -13.38 -4.11
CA ALA A 137 -0.79 -14.53 -3.94
C ALA A 137 -0.50 -14.80 -2.46
N HIS A 138 -0.15 -13.75 -1.70
CA HIS A 138 0.08 -13.86 -0.25
C HIS A 138 -1.14 -14.46 0.46
N ALA A 139 -2.32 -13.87 0.27
CA ALA A 139 -3.55 -14.34 0.90
C ALA A 139 -3.89 -15.79 0.50
N PHE A 140 -3.72 -16.15 -0.78
CA PHE A 140 -3.96 -17.50 -1.29
C PHE A 140 -3.02 -18.52 -0.65
N LEU A 141 -1.73 -18.26 -0.63
CA LEU A 141 -0.71 -19.17 -0.07
C LEU A 141 -0.91 -19.35 1.43
N LYS A 142 -1.10 -18.25 2.19
CA LYS A 142 -1.40 -18.32 3.64
C LYS A 142 -2.65 -19.15 3.93
N ALA A 143 -3.71 -19.01 3.15
CA ALA A 143 -4.93 -19.80 3.30
C ALA A 143 -4.71 -21.30 3.04
N HIS A 144 -3.63 -21.68 2.36
CA HIS A 144 -3.26 -23.09 2.10
C HIS A 144 -2.12 -23.60 3.01
N GLY A 145 -1.71 -22.81 4.00
CA GLY A 145 -0.65 -23.18 4.93
C GLY A 145 0.77 -23.06 4.36
N GLU A 146 0.91 -22.31 3.26
CA GLU A 146 2.18 -22.06 2.60
C GLU A 146 2.77 -20.71 3.01
N ASP A 147 4.06 -20.50 2.77
CA ASP A 147 4.73 -19.22 3.03
C ASP A 147 4.18 -18.12 2.12
N GLY A 148 3.79 -17.00 2.73
CA GLY A 148 3.35 -15.80 2.06
C GLY A 148 4.50 -14.86 1.67
N PHE A 149 4.17 -13.70 1.14
CA PHE A 149 5.13 -12.73 0.61
C PHE A 149 6.16 -12.21 1.63
N VAL A 150 5.84 -12.24 2.91
CA VAL A 150 6.69 -11.74 4.01
C VAL A 150 7.33 -12.84 4.85
N ASP A 151 7.06 -14.11 4.57
CA ASP A 151 7.49 -15.24 5.42
C ASP A 151 8.80 -15.89 4.95
N GLY A 152 9.30 -15.60 3.78
CA GLY A 152 10.48 -16.29 3.21
C GLY A 152 11.79 -15.55 3.47
N GLU A 153 12.88 -16.33 3.61
CA GLU A 153 14.24 -15.82 3.54
C GLU A 153 14.67 -15.65 2.07
N GLU A 154 15.22 -14.50 1.76
CA GLU A 154 16.19 -14.17 0.71
C GLU A 154 16.01 -14.67 -0.73
N ASP A 155 14.95 -14.26 -1.37
CA ASP A 155 15.02 -13.99 -2.81
C ASP A 155 15.40 -12.50 -3.02
N ASP A 156 16.02 -12.18 -4.14
CA ASP A 156 16.07 -10.79 -4.60
C ASP A 156 14.66 -10.20 -4.54
N ALA A 157 14.54 -8.98 -3.96
CA ALA A 157 13.24 -8.38 -3.70
C ALA A 157 12.39 -8.21 -4.98
N ASN A 158 13.04 -7.93 -6.12
CA ASN A 158 12.34 -7.81 -7.40
C ASN A 158 11.90 -9.18 -7.92
N GLU A 159 12.74 -10.21 -7.82
CA GLU A 159 12.39 -11.58 -8.20
C GLU A 159 11.23 -12.11 -7.35
N ARG A 160 11.22 -11.80 -6.06
CA ARG A 160 10.11 -12.14 -5.16
C ARG A 160 8.80 -11.46 -5.58
N ILE A 161 8.81 -10.16 -5.88
CA ILE A 161 7.63 -9.46 -6.36
C ILE A 161 7.12 -10.09 -7.66
N GLU A 162 8.00 -10.35 -8.62
CA GLU A 162 7.63 -10.97 -9.91
C GLU A 162 7.05 -12.37 -9.72
N ARG A 163 7.63 -13.19 -8.84
CA ARG A 163 7.15 -14.53 -8.52
C ARG A 163 5.73 -14.48 -7.96
N PHE A 164 5.52 -13.68 -6.91
CA PHE A 164 4.20 -13.54 -6.27
C PHE A 164 3.18 -12.91 -7.20
N SER A 165 3.57 -11.92 -8.01
CA SER A 165 2.70 -11.32 -9.01
C SER A 165 2.20 -12.36 -10.02
N ARG A 166 3.07 -13.25 -10.52
CA ARG A 166 2.67 -14.35 -11.43
C ARG A 166 1.68 -15.32 -10.77
N ILE A 167 1.92 -15.69 -9.51
CA ILE A 167 1.01 -16.56 -8.76
C ILE A 167 -0.36 -15.89 -8.61
N GLY A 168 -0.40 -14.64 -8.15
CA GLY A 168 -1.64 -13.90 -7.94
C GLY A 168 -2.43 -13.68 -9.23
N ALA A 169 -1.75 -13.40 -10.34
CA ALA A 169 -2.40 -13.28 -11.64
C ALA A 169 -3.10 -14.59 -12.06
N VAL A 170 -2.48 -15.75 -11.81
CA VAL A 170 -3.11 -17.07 -12.07
C VAL A 170 -4.30 -17.31 -11.16
N VAL A 171 -4.20 -16.95 -9.88
CA VAL A 171 -5.30 -17.10 -8.91
C VAL A 171 -6.49 -16.24 -9.33
N LEU A 172 -6.26 -14.95 -9.65
CA LEU A 172 -7.30 -14.03 -10.13
C LEU A 172 -7.97 -14.57 -11.40
N LYS A 173 -7.19 -14.98 -12.40
CA LYS A 173 -7.74 -15.55 -13.62
C LYS A 173 -8.64 -16.75 -13.34
N LYS A 174 -8.17 -17.71 -12.54
CA LYS A 174 -8.97 -18.89 -12.18
C LYS A 174 -10.24 -18.54 -11.40
N TYR A 175 -10.21 -17.49 -10.60
CA TYR A 175 -11.38 -17.03 -9.86
C TYR A 175 -12.43 -16.44 -10.81
N PHE A 176 -12.03 -15.56 -11.74
CA PHE A 176 -12.95 -14.94 -12.68
C PHE A 176 -13.44 -15.90 -13.78
N ASP A 177 -12.62 -16.87 -14.20
CA ASP A 177 -13.03 -17.89 -15.17
C ASP A 177 -14.12 -18.85 -14.60
N LYS A 178 -14.39 -18.82 -13.30
CA LYS A 178 -15.42 -19.64 -12.63
C LYS A 178 -16.76 -18.91 -12.43
N GLN A 179 -16.84 -17.63 -12.73
CA GLN A 179 -18.04 -16.82 -12.66
C GLN A 179 -18.71 -16.67 -14.03
#